data_f478788c7dcb9a55725f27b17265214b
#
_entry.id   f478788c7dcb9a55725f27b17265214b
#
_cell.length_a   1.000
_cell.length_b   1.000
_cell.length_c   1.000
_cell.angle_alpha   90.00
_cell.angle_beta   90.00
_cell.angle_gamma   90.00
#
_symmetry.space_group_name_H-M   'P 1'
#
loop_
_entity.id
_entity.type
_entity.pdbx_description
1 polymer ?
#
loop_
_entity_poly.entity_id
_entity_poly.type
_entity_poly.pdbx_seq_one_letter_code
_entity_poly.pdbx_strand_id
1 'polypeptide(L)'
;MAEHIVHISDESFEEEVLQSERPVLIDYWAEWCGPCKMIAPVLDEIATEYSDRLKVVKLNIDDNPQTPPKYGIRGIPTLMVFKNGQVEATKVGAMSKSQLTAFLDDNL
;
A
#
# COMPACT_ATOMS: atom_id res chain seq x y z
N MET A 1 8.10 -0.04 14.69
CA MET A 1 6.81 0.55 14.30
C MET A 1 7.05 1.70 13.36
N ALA A 2 6.33 1.74 12.26
CA ALA A 2 6.57 2.73 11.23
C ALA A 2 5.78 4.00 11.51
N GLU A 3 6.51 5.08 11.75
CA GLU A 3 5.89 6.38 11.99
C GLU A 3 5.34 6.98 10.70
N HIS A 4 5.81 6.49 9.55
CA HIS A 4 5.45 7.05 8.24
C HIS A 4 4.36 6.25 7.53
N ILE A 5 3.79 5.25 8.18
CA ILE A 5 2.69 4.47 7.62
C ILE A 5 1.38 4.95 8.23
N VAL A 6 0.41 5.27 7.37
CA VAL A 6 -0.91 5.69 7.81
C VAL A 6 -1.89 4.54 7.60
N HIS A 7 -2.62 4.17 8.65
CA HIS A 7 -3.69 3.17 8.53
C HIS A 7 -4.95 3.88 8.12
N ILE A 8 -5.48 3.53 6.94
CA ILE A 8 -6.63 4.21 6.37
C ILE A 8 -7.86 3.30 6.39
N SER A 9 -9.01 3.87 6.10
CA SER A 9 -10.29 3.19 6.08
C SER A 9 -11.01 3.46 4.78
N ASP A 10 -12.15 2.75 4.58
CA ASP A 10 -13.03 3.02 3.45
C ASP A 10 -13.43 4.50 3.42
N GLU A 11 -13.70 5.08 4.60
CA GLU A 11 -14.13 6.46 4.71
C GLU A 11 -13.03 7.46 4.38
N SER A 12 -11.78 7.13 4.70
CA SER A 12 -10.66 8.06 4.48
C SER A 12 -9.93 7.81 3.16
N PHE A 13 -10.31 6.80 2.41
CA PHE A 13 -9.60 6.39 1.20
C PHE A 13 -9.50 7.53 0.18
N GLU A 14 -10.61 8.21 -0.08
CA GLU A 14 -10.59 9.27 -1.07
C GLU A 14 -9.62 10.38 -0.69
N GLU A 15 -9.68 10.84 0.55
CA GLU A 15 -8.83 11.93 1.01
C GLU A 15 -7.36 11.49 1.07
N GLU A 16 -7.09 10.30 1.61
CA GLU A 16 -5.72 9.88 1.85
C GLU A 16 -5.03 9.36 0.61
N VAL A 17 -5.76 8.81 -0.34
CA VAL A 17 -5.17 8.19 -1.53
C VAL A 17 -5.48 8.98 -2.79
N LEU A 18 -6.77 9.19 -3.09
CA LEU A 18 -7.16 9.78 -4.36
C LEU A 18 -6.82 11.26 -4.47
N GLN A 19 -6.85 11.97 -3.34
CA GLN A 19 -6.56 13.40 -3.31
C GLN A 19 -5.13 13.71 -2.90
N SER A 20 -4.30 12.69 -2.72
CA SER A 20 -2.92 12.88 -2.30
C SER A 20 -2.11 13.56 -3.40
N GLU A 21 -1.32 14.56 -3.00
CA GLU A 21 -0.41 15.26 -3.93
C GLU A 21 0.84 14.45 -4.21
N ARG A 22 1.18 13.51 -3.31
CA ARG A 22 2.32 12.63 -3.50
C ARG A 22 1.83 11.27 -4.00
N PRO A 23 2.68 10.51 -4.72
CA PRO A 23 2.35 9.12 -5.01
C PRO A 23 2.08 8.35 -3.72
N VAL A 24 1.16 7.39 -3.80
CA VAL A 24 0.76 6.58 -2.65
C VAL A 24 0.99 5.12 -2.95
N LEU A 25 1.62 4.41 -2.01
CA LEU A 25 1.68 2.96 -2.02
C LEU A 25 0.68 2.47 -1.00
N ILE A 26 -0.32 1.72 -1.45
CA ILE A 26 -1.30 1.13 -0.56
C ILE A 26 -1.08 -0.36 -0.44
N ASP A 27 -1.11 -0.87 0.80
CA ASP A 27 -1.00 -2.29 1.14
C ASP A 27 -2.36 -2.77 1.62
N TYR A 28 -3.01 -3.65 0.82
CA TYR A 28 -4.25 -4.33 1.23
C TYR A 28 -3.85 -5.58 1.99
N TRP A 29 -4.27 -5.69 3.25
CA TRP A 29 -3.79 -6.75 4.14
C TRP A 29 -4.87 -7.22 5.10
N ALA A 30 -4.60 -8.30 5.85
CA ALA A 30 -5.47 -8.78 6.91
C ALA A 30 -4.61 -9.42 8.01
N GLU A 31 -5.15 -9.46 9.23
CA GLU A 31 -4.45 -10.02 10.39
C GLU A 31 -4.11 -11.49 10.22
N TRP A 32 -4.99 -12.27 9.56
CA TRP A 32 -4.79 -13.70 9.38
C TRP A 32 -3.81 -14.04 8.26
N CYS A 33 -3.31 -13.06 7.57
CA CYS A 33 -2.51 -13.27 6.36
C CYS A 33 -1.02 -13.34 6.72
N GLY A 34 -0.44 -14.54 6.66
CA GLY A 34 0.97 -14.75 6.95
C GLY A 34 1.90 -13.93 6.05
N PRO A 35 1.73 -14.03 4.70
CA PRO A 35 2.58 -13.23 3.80
C PRO A 35 2.47 -11.73 4.03
N CYS A 36 1.29 -11.23 4.44
CA CYS A 36 1.14 -9.82 4.79
C CYS A 36 2.06 -9.42 5.93
N LYS A 37 2.16 -10.31 6.93
CA LYS A 37 3.01 -10.06 8.08
C LYS A 37 4.49 -10.15 7.73
N MET A 38 4.83 -10.95 6.74
CA MET A 38 6.22 -11.08 6.30
C MET A 38 6.73 -9.80 5.65
N ILE A 39 5.88 -9.08 4.93
CA ILE A 39 6.32 -7.85 4.27
C ILE A 39 6.19 -6.61 5.16
N ALA A 40 5.55 -6.72 6.33
CA ALA A 40 5.37 -5.56 7.20
C ALA A 40 6.69 -4.86 7.55
N PRO A 41 7.76 -5.58 7.95
CA PRO A 41 9.04 -4.91 8.23
C PRO A 41 9.63 -4.24 6.98
N VAL A 42 9.44 -4.84 5.81
CA VAL A 42 9.93 -4.25 4.56
C VAL A 42 9.20 -2.93 4.28
N LEU A 43 7.89 -2.91 4.48
CA LEU A 43 7.10 -1.69 4.30
C LEU A 43 7.50 -0.61 5.29
N ASP A 44 7.83 -0.99 6.53
CA ASP A 44 8.32 -0.03 7.52
C ASP A 44 9.59 0.67 7.02
N GLU A 45 10.53 -0.10 6.46
CA GLU A 45 11.75 0.46 5.92
C GLU A 45 11.48 1.35 4.71
N ILE A 46 10.62 0.89 3.80
CA ILE A 46 10.26 1.66 2.60
C ILE A 46 9.59 2.98 3.00
N ALA A 47 8.68 2.95 3.96
CA ALA A 47 7.98 4.15 4.40
C ALA A 47 8.94 5.21 4.90
N THR A 48 10.00 4.78 5.60
CA THR A 48 11.01 5.69 6.10
C THR A 48 11.92 6.19 4.98
N GLU A 49 12.41 5.27 4.14
CA GLU A 49 13.38 5.62 3.10
C GLU A 49 12.79 6.49 2.00
N TYR A 50 11.50 6.32 1.71
CA TYR A 50 10.83 7.04 0.63
C TYR A 50 9.93 8.17 1.15
N SER A 51 10.04 8.54 2.42
CA SER A 51 9.09 9.46 3.06
C SER A 51 9.02 10.83 2.40
N ASP A 52 10.07 11.26 1.71
CA ASP A 52 10.10 12.55 1.04
C ASP A 52 9.34 12.55 -0.30
N ARG A 53 9.06 11.38 -0.85
CA ARG A 53 8.47 11.29 -2.20
C ARG A 53 7.36 10.26 -2.33
N LEU A 54 7.04 9.52 -1.27
CA LEU A 54 6.01 8.47 -1.31
C LEU A 54 5.27 8.43 0.00
N LYS A 55 3.95 8.35 -0.09
CA LYS A 55 3.10 8.13 1.07
C LYS A 55 2.75 6.66 1.13
N VAL A 56 3.01 6.00 2.26
CA VAL A 56 2.67 4.58 2.43
C VAL A 56 1.47 4.47 3.34
N VAL A 57 0.43 3.77 2.88
CA VAL A 57 -0.78 3.56 3.66
C VAL A 57 -1.13 2.08 3.69
N LYS A 58 -1.87 1.65 4.71
CA LYS A 58 -2.34 0.27 4.85
C LYS A 58 -3.84 0.27 5.04
N LEU A 59 -4.51 -0.67 4.38
CA LEU A 59 -5.96 -0.83 4.48
C LEU A 59 -6.27 -2.28 4.82
N ASN A 60 -6.84 -2.50 6.02
CA ASN A 60 -7.24 -3.84 6.45
C ASN A 60 -8.55 -4.20 5.75
N ILE A 61 -8.53 -5.28 4.95
CA ILE A 61 -9.68 -5.62 4.11
C ILE A 61 -10.86 -6.17 4.90
N ASP A 62 -10.62 -6.71 6.10
CA ASP A 62 -11.71 -7.23 6.92
C ASP A 62 -12.51 -6.10 7.55
N ASP A 63 -11.83 -5.03 7.96
CA ASP A 63 -12.46 -3.86 8.56
C ASP A 63 -13.00 -2.89 7.52
N ASN A 64 -12.55 -3.01 6.28
CA ASN A 64 -12.85 -2.06 5.20
C ASN A 64 -13.21 -2.80 3.93
N PRO A 65 -14.42 -3.40 3.88
CA PRO A 65 -14.79 -4.27 2.77
C PRO A 65 -15.22 -3.56 1.50
N GLN A 66 -15.37 -2.25 1.50
CA GLN A 66 -15.91 -1.53 0.35
C GLN A 66 -14.85 -1.18 -0.69
N THR A 67 -13.65 -0.79 -0.25
CA THR A 67 -12.61 -0.35 -1.18
C THR A 67 -12.00 -1.49 -1.99
N PRO A 68 -11.63 -2.64 -1.41
CA PRO A 68 -10.96 -3.68 -2.18
C PRO A 68 -11.69 -4.13 -3.45
N PRO A 69 -13.03 -4.37 -3.42
CA PRO A 69 -13.71 -4.80 -4.66
C PRO A 69 -13.66 -3.76 -5.77
N LYS A 70 -13.58 -2.48 -5.42
CA LYS A 70 -13.53 -1.41 -6.42
C LYS A 70 -12.27 -1.49 -7.26
N TYR A 71 -11.21 -2.07 -6.73
CA TYR A 71 -9.92 -2.16 -7.43
C TYR A 71 -9.58 -3.61 -7.78
N GLY A 72 -10.55 -4.51 -7.70
CA GLY A 72 -10.36 -5.88 -8.12
C GLY A 72 -9.41 -6.68 -7.23
N ILE A 73 -9.33 -6.33 -5.96
CA ILE A 73 -8.43 -7.01 -5.04
C ILE A 73 -9.00 -8.38 -4.69
N ARG A 74 -8.26 -9.45 -5.03
CA ARG A 74 -8.69 -10.82 -4.77
C ARG A 74 -7.73 -11.58 -3.86
N GLY A 75 -6.45 -11.24 -3.92
CA GLY A 75 -5.44 -11.87 -3.08
C GLY A 75 -4.74 -10.84 -2.24
N ILE A 76 -4.18 -11.26 -1.12
CA ILE A 76 -3.41 -10.36 -0.26
C ILE A 76 -2.10 -11.02 0.14
N PRO A 77 -1.05 -10.24 0.37
CA PRO A 77 -1.05 -8.79 0.22
C PRO A 77 -1.13 -8.37 -1.24
N THR A 78 -1.77 -7.25 -1.49
CA THR A 78 -1.69 -6.59 -2.79
C THR A 78 -1.15 -5.20 -2.55
N LEU A 79 -0.13 -4.83 -3.31
CA LEU A 79 0.51 -3.52 -3.25
C LEU A 79 0.15 -2.76 -4.51
N MET A 80 -0.31 -1.53 -4.36
CA MET A 80 -0.80 -0.74 -5.48
C MET A 80 -0.26 0.68 -5.37
N VAL A 81 0.30 1.18 -6.47
CA VAL A 81 0.79 2.56 -6.52
C VAL A 81 -0.26 3.43 -7.18
N PHE A 82 -0.61 4.51 -6.50
CA PHE A 82 -1.50 5.55 -7.04
C PHE A 82 -0.68 6.80 -7.33
N LYS A 83 -0.95 7.43 -8.48
CA LYS A 83 -0.38 8.73 -8.81
C LYS A 83 -1.50 9.61 -9.34
N ASN A 84 -1.67 10.77 -8.73
CA ASN A 84 -2.72 11.72 -9.13
C ASN A 84 -4.10 11.08 -9.15
N GLY A 85 -4.37 10.24 -8.15
CA GLY A 85 -5.68 9.59 -8.00
C GLY A 85 -5.92 8.41 -8.91
N GLN A 86 -4.91 7.95 -9.65
CA GLN A 86 -5.08 6.83 -10.59
C GLN A 86 -4.09 5.71 -10.27
N VAL A 87 -4.54 4.48 -10.53
CA VAL A 87 -3.68 3.30 -10.34
C VAL A 87 -2.58 3.32 -11.39
N GLU A 88 -1.35 3.32 -10.92
CA GLU A 88 -0.19 3.30 -11.80
C GLU A 88 0.34 1.88 -11.99
N ALA A 89 0.36 1.08 -10.91
CA ALA A 89 0.91 -0.27 -10.95
C ALA A 89 0.36 -1.08 -9.78
N THR A 90 0.33 -2.41 -9.96
CA THR A 90 -0.19 -3.33 -8.96
C THR A 90 0.72 -4.56 -8.88
N LYS A 91 0.95 -5.04 -7.66
CA LYS A 91 1.76 -6.23 -7.42
C LYS A 91 1.07 -7.08 -6.36
N VAL A 92 0.84 -8.36 -6.65
CA VAL A 92 0.19 -9.28 -5.73
C VAL A 92 1.24 -10.20 -5.10
N GLY A 93 1.13 -10.43 -3.79
CA GLY A 93 1.99 -11.34 -3.08
C GLY A 93 3.12 -10.65 -2.34
N ALA A 94 3.74 -11.38 -1.43
CA ALA A 94 4.89 -10.87 -0.68
C ALA A 94 6.10 -10.78 -1.59
N MET A 95 6.95 -9.80 -1.33
CA MET A 95 8.16 -9.61 -2.10
C MET A 95 9.28 -9.16 -1.20
N SER A 96 10.52 -9.35 -1.65
CA SER A 96 11.69 -8.90 -0.93
C SER A 96 11.80 -7.38 -1.02
N LYS A 97 12.64 -6.80 -0.16
CA LYS A 97 12.86 -5.36 -0.21
C LYS A 97 13.41 -4.92 -1.56
N SER A 98 14.34 -5.68 -2.14
CA SER A 98 14.92 -5.32 -3.43
C SER A 98 13.88 -5.38 -4.55
N GLN A 99 12.98 -6.36 -4.50
CA GLN A 99 11.89 -6.45 -5.47
C GLN A 99 10.94 -5.27 -5.34
N LEU A 100 10.61 -4.91 -4.11
CA LEU A 100 9.71 -3.78 -3.87
C LEU A 100 10.35 -2.46 -4.28
N THR A 101 11.64 -2.29 -3.97
CA THR A 101 12.37 -1.09 -4.37
C THR A 101 12.39 -0.95 -5.90
N ALA A 102 12.66 -2.06 -6.61
CA ALA A 102 12.64 -2.02 -8.07
C ALA A 102 11.26 -1.67 -8.61
N PHE A 103 10.22 -2.25 -8.03
CA PHE A 103 8.84 -1.97 -8.41
C PHE A 103 8.51 -0.48 -8.23
N LEU A 104 8.90 0.08 -7.10
CA LEU A 104 8.64 1.50 -6.82
C LEU A 104 9.43 2.41 -7.75
N ASP A 105 10.72 2.11 -7.93
CA ASP A 105 11.57 2.96 -8.77
C ASP A 105 11.11 2.96 -10.22
N ASP A 106 10.49 1.87 -10.68
CA ASP A 106 9.95 1.80 -12.03
C ASP A 106 8.65 2.61 -12.19
N ASN A 107 7.98 2.94 -11.09
CA ASN A 107 6.63 3.51 -11.14
C ASN A 107 6.47 4.84 -10.40
N LEU A 108 7.56 5.42 -9.94
CA LEU A 108 7.51 6.73 -9.26
C LEU A 108 8.09 7.88 -10.10
#